data_c301924499e9440c946b7999c95785a7
#
_entry.id   c301924499e9440c946b7999c95785a7
#
_cell.length_a   1.000
_cell.length_b   1.000
_cell.length_c   1.000
_cell.angle_alpha   90.00
_cell.angle_beta   90.00
_cell.angle_gamma   90.00
#
_symmetry.space_group_name_H-M   'P 1'
#
loop_
_entity.id
_entity.type
_entity.pdbx_description
1 polymer ?
#
loop_
_entity_poly.entity_id
_entity_poly.type
_entity_poly.pdbx_seq_one_letter_code
_entity_poly.pdbx_strand_id
1 'polypeptide(L)'
;DIKEFNPQILFLDIELPGDNGVYAGKYIRETLHNDRMNIVFISHKTSYAMELFQIHPYDFLIKPIDDNVLYDTLTKILQLEDVQKKEFRYTYNKTGYSIPYGEIMLFSSRNKTITICKTDGESVSYYGKLSDIVSNLPFQFVCISKSYIVNIKCIKSWKSDAVLLKNGMEISIAQSKRASFKQAVFNYGRSKEVI
;
A
#
# COMPACT_ATOMS: atom_id res chain seq x y z
N ASP A 1 5.67 -13.96 9.54
CA ASP A 1 5.34 -14.92 8.48
C ASP A 1 4.99 -14.17 7.20
N ILE A 2 5.77 -14.37 6.11
CA ILE A 2 5.61 -13.67 4.82
C ILE A 2 4.24 -13.96 4.19
N LYS A 3 3.70 -15.16 4.37
CA LYS A 3 2.38 -15.53 3.85
C LYS A 3 1.24 -14.79 4.54
N GLU A 4 1.38 -14.56 5.83
CA GLU A 4 0.36 -13.91 6.66
C GLU A 4 0.38 -12.39 6.46
N PHE A 5 1.56 -11.78 6.47
CA PHE A 5 1.73 -10.33 6.34
C PHE A 5 1.70 -9.84 4.89
N ASN A 6 2.06 -10.68 3.92
CA ASN A 6 2.16 -10.34 2.50
C ASN A 6 2.73 -8.91 2.26
N PRO A 7 3.96 -8.62 2.68
CA PRO A 7 4.52 -7.28 2.61
C PRO A 7 4.75 -6.88 1.14
N GLN A 8 4.63 -5.59 0.84
CA GLN A 8 4.93 -5.05 -0.49
C GLN A 8 6.44 -4.86 -0.70
N ILE A 9 7.17 -4.61 0.37
CA ILE A 9 8.63 -4.42 0.38
C ILE A 9 9.22 -5.33 1.45
N LEU A 10 10.25 -6.07 1.08
CA LEU A 10 11.01 -6.94 1.98
C LEU A 10 12.50 -6.59 1.91
N PHE A 11 13.07 -6.13 3.03
CA PHE A 11 14.50 -6.06 3.21
C PHE A 11 15.00 -7.39 3.74
N LEU A 12 15.86 -8.07 3.00
CA LEU A 12 16.28 -9.43 3.28
C LEU A 12 17.80 -9.52 3.40
N ASP A 13 18.28 -9.77 4.62
CA ASP A 13 19.69 -10.09 4.82
C ASP A 13 20.03 -11.43 4.18
N ILE A 14 21.12 -11.48 3.45
CA ILE A 14 21.60 -12.73 2.85
C ILE A 14 22.25 -13.61 3.91
N GLU A 15 22.98 -13.02 4.85
CA GLU A 15 23.77 -13.71 5.84
C GLU A 15 22.97 -13.91 7.15
N LEU A 16 21.86 -14.68 7.06
CA LEU A 16 21.03 -15.00 8.23
C LEU A 16 21.66 -16.14 9.06
N PRO A 17 21.57 -16.10 10.40
CA PRO A 17 22.01 -17.22 11.25
C PRO A 17 21.22 -18.50 10.94
N GLY A 18 21.90 -19.54 10.44
CA GLY A 18 21.30 -20.85 10.16
C GLY A 18 20.60 -20.96 8.81
N ASP A 19 20.43 -19.86 8.07
CA ASP A 19 19.76 -19.84 6.77
C ASP A 19 20.43 -18.86 5.81
N ASN A 20 20.12 -18.98 4.51
CA ASN A 20 20.60 -18.05 3.50
C ASN A 20 19.41 -17.27 2.90
N GLY A 21 19.46 -15.95 2.97
CA GLY A 21 18.44 -15.07 2.41
C GLY A 21 18.15 -15.28 0.92
N VAL A 22 19.13 -15.81 0.16
CA VAL A 22 18.93 -16.19 -1.25
C VAL A 22 17.86 -17.28 -1.38
N TYR A 23 17.90 -18.29 -0.49
CA TYR A 23 16.86 -19.34 -0.48
C TYR A 23 15.49 -18.79 -0.12
N ALA A 24 15.41 -17.85 0.83
CA ALA A 24 14.15 -17.19 1.17
C ALA A 24 13.60 -16.40 -0.02
N GLY A 25 14.45 -15.70 -0.76
CA GLY A 25 14.05 -15.00 -1.98
C GLY A 25 13.55 -15.94 -3.09
N LYS A 26 14.25 -17.06 -3.33
CA LYS A 26 13.80 -18.12 -4.26
C LYS A 26 12.45 -18.68 -3.85
N TYR A 27 12.27 -19.00 -2.57
CA TYR A 27 11.01 -19.53 -2.04
C TYR A 27 9.83 -18.54 -2.33
N ILE A 28 10.05 -17.24 -2.16
CA ILE A 28 9.02 -16.22 -2.44
C ILE A 28 8.64 -16.23 -3.92
N ARG A 29 9.62 -16.32 -4.85
CA ARG A 29 9.37 -16.31 -6.29
C ARG A 29 8.81 -17.64 -6.80
N GLU A 30 9.46 -18.75 -6.48
CA GLU A 30 9.20 -20.07 -7.07
C GLU A 30 8.05 -20.80 -6.36
N THR A 31 7.94 -20.70 -5.03
CA THR A 31 6.94 -21.45 -4.26
C THR A 31 5.70 -20.63 -3.97
N LEU A 32 5.85 -19.34 -3.59
CA LEU A 32 4.72 -18.47 -3.33
C LEU A 32 4.22 -17.76 -4.59
N HIS A 33 4.93 -17.88 -5.73
CA HIS A 33 4.61 -17.20 -6.99
C HIS A 33 4.35 -15.70 -6.81
N ASN A 34 5.12 -15.06 -5.91
CA ASN A 34 4.95 -13.64 -5.61
C ASN A 34 6.03 -12.80 -6.30
N ASP A 35 5.76 -12.42 -7.56
CA ASP A 35 6.64 -11.54 -8.34
C ASP A 35 6.39 -10.04 -8.04
N ARG A 36 5.34 -9.72 -7.30
CA ARG A 36 4.97 -8.33 -6.98
C ARG A 36 5.71 -7.76 -5.77
N MET A 37 6.20 -8.63 -4.88
CA MET A 37 6.94 -8.20 -3.70
C MET A 37 8.30 -7.61 -4.12
N ASN A 38 8.56 -6.36 -3.74
CA ASN A 38 9.85 -5.72 -3.95
C ASN A 38 10.86 -6.25 -2.93
N ILE A 39 11.76 -7.15 -3.34
CA ILE A 39 12.79 -7.71 -2.47
C ILE A 39 14.06 -6.87 -2.63
N VAL A 40 14.51 -6.27 -1.54
CA VAL A 40 15.79 -5.56 -1.44
C VAL A 40 16.73 -6.43 -0.61
N PHE A 41 17.75 -6.98 -1.24
CA PHE A 41 18.75 -7.77 -0.51
C PHE A 41 19.79 -6.90 0.18
N ILE A 42 20.28 -7.36 1.32
CA ILE A 42 21.28 -6.68 2.11
C ILE A 42 22.42 -7.67 2.40
N SER A 43 23.69 -7.26 2.23
CA SER A 43 24.83 -8.13 2.51
C SER A 43 26.12 -7.32 2.73
N HIS A 44 27.11 -7.94 3.39
CA HIS A 44 28.49 -7.42 3.43
C HIS A 44 29.30 -7.74 2.16
N LYS A 45 28.82 -8.67 1.31
CA LYS A 45 29.59 -9.21 0.18
C LYS A 45 28.92 -8.88 -1.15
N THR A 46 29.64 -8.27 -2.07
CA THR A 46 29.18 -7.98 -3.44
C THR A 46 29.07 -9.23 -4.31
N SER A 47 29.72 -10.34 -3.94
CA SER A 47 29.75 -11.58 -4.73
C SER A 47 28.38 -12.23 -4.93
N TYR A 48 27.41 -11.94 -4.06
CA TYR A 48 26.06 -12.49 -4.19
C TYR A 48 25.24 -11.89 -5.34
N ALA A 49 25.63 -10.72 -5.88
CA ALA A 49 24.86 -10.03 -6.92
C ALA A 49 24.51 -10.91 -8.13
N MET A 50 25.44 -11.80 -8.55
CA MET A 50 25.20 -12.71 -9.67
C MET A 50 24.19 -13.82 -9.34
N GLU A 51 24.16 -14.32 -8.11
CA GLU A 51 23.20 -15.36 -7.68
C GLU A 51 21.78 -14.81 -7.59
N LEU A 52 21.65 -13.51 -7.30
CA LEU A 52 20.35 -12.85 -7.12
C LEU A 52 19.66 -12.55 -8.45
N PHE A 53 20.36 -12.59 -9.57
CA PHE A 53 19.81 -12.24 -10.88
C PHE A 53 18.54 -13.03 -11.23
N GLN A 54 18.51 -14.32 -10.90
CA GLN A 54 17.34 -15.20 -11.13
C GLN A 54 16.14 -14.92 -10.22
N ILE A 55 16.36 -14.20 -9.11
CA ILE A 55 15.31 -13.88 -8.13
C ILE A 55 14.61 -12.57 -8.51
N HIS A 56 15.16 -11.83 -9.49
CA HIS A 56 14.67 -10.51 -9.87
C HIS A 56 14.50 -9.59 -8.65
N PRO A 57 15.60 -9.29 -7.91
CA PRO A 57 15.53 -8.36 -6.80
C PRO A 57 15.18 -6.97 -7.30
N TYR A 58 14.55 -6.18 -6.45
CA TYR A 58 14.37 -4.76 -6.73
C TYR A 58 15.70 -4.00 -6.63
N ASP A 59 16.48 -4.29 -5.57
CA ASP A 59 17.77 -3.66 -5.32
C ASP A 59 18.66 -4.58 -4.45
N PHE A 60 19.95 -4.21 -4.37
CA PHE A 60 20.95 -4.90 -3.56
C PHE A 60 21.80 -3.87 -2.82
N LEU A 61 21.71 -3.84 -1.49
CA LEU A 61 22.39 -2.88 -0.63
C LEU A 61 23.58 -3.51 0.10
N ILE A 62 24.71 -2.81 0.07
CA ILE A 62 25.93 -3.24 0.77
C ILE A 62 25.98 -2.62 2.17
N LYS A 63 26.25 -3.44 3.18
CA LYS A 63 26.47 -2.96 4.55
C LYS A 63 27.87 -2.30 4.69
N PRO A 64 27.99 -1.22 5.46
CA PRO A 64 26.95 -0.49 6.19
C PRO A 64 26.03 0.29 5.23
N ILE A 65 24.71 0.25 5.47
CA ILE A 65 23.74 0.94 4.62
C ILE A 65 23.72 2.42 5.02
N ASP A 66 23.96 3.30 4.05
CA ASP A 66 23.76 4.73 4.21
C ASP A 66 22.27 5.09 4.23
N ASP A 67 21.87 5.99 5.15
CA ASP A 67 20.47 6.39 5.31
C ASP A 67 19.88 7.00 4.03
N ASN A 68 20.69 7.75 3.26
CA ASN A 68 20.25 8.34 2.00
C ASN A 68 20.00 7.26 0.94
N VAL A 69 20.86 6.24 0.85
CA VAL A 69 20.69 5.12 -0.07
C VAL A 69 19.42 4.33 0.26
N LEU A 70 19.18 4.07 1.56
CA LEU A 70 17.95 3.42 2.01
C LEU A 70 16.72 4.26 1.66
N TYR A 71 16.77 5.56 1.92
CA TYR A 71 15.70 6.50 1.62
C TYR A 71 15.41 6.57 0.12
N ASP A 72 16.44 6.67 -0.71
CA ASP A 72 16.31 6.71 -2.17
C ASP A 72 15.71 5.42 -2.72
N THR A 73 16.15 4.26 -2.23
CA THR A 73 15.59 2.96 -2.63
C THR A 73 14.12 2.87 -2.28
N LEU A 74 13.73 3.23 -1.05
CA LEU A 74 12.33 3.25 -0.62
C LEU A 74 11.50 4.22 -1.46
N THR A 75 12.00 5.42 -1.70
CA THR A 75 11.30 6.45 -2.49
C THR A 75 11.06 5.98 -3.93
N LYS A 76 12.05 5.35 -4.57
CA LYS A 76 11.90 4.78 -5.92
C LYS A 76 10.87 3.67 -5.97
N ILE A 77 10.86 2.74 -4.98
CA ILE A 77 9.85 1.68 -4.89
C ILE A 77 8.45 2.29 -4.77
N LEU A 78 8.27 3.25 -3.87
CA LEU A 78 6.98 3.90 -3.65
C LEU A 78 6.50 4.68 -4.88
N GLN A 79 7.40 5.35 -5.60
CA GLN A 79 7.07 6.04 -6.86
C GLN A 79 6.64 5.07 -7.96
N LEU A 80 7.31 3.92 -8.11
CA LEU A 80 6.91 2.88 -9.08
C LEU A 80 5.55 2.29 -8.75
N GLU A 81 5.26 2.06 -7.48
CA GLU A 81 3.95 1.61 -7.00
C GLU A 81 2.85 2.65 -7.29
N ASP A 82 3.12 3.94 -7.08
CA ASP A 82 2.18 5.03 -7.39
C ASP A 82 1.91 5.16 -8.90
N VAL A 83 2.92 4.93 -9.74
CA VAL A 83 2.76 4.94 -11.21
C VAL A 83 1.91 3.76 -11.69
N GLN A 84 2.07 2.58 -11.09
CA GLN A 84 1.26 1.39 -11.46
C GLN A 84 -0.16 1.46 -10.92
N LYS A 85 -0.42 2.22 -9.85
CA LYS A 85 -1.73 2.33 -9.19
C LYS A 85 -2.37 3.71 -9.41
N LYS A 86 -2.35 4.23 -10.64
CA LYS A 86 -3.03 5.52 -10.93
C LYS A 86 -4.54 5.43 -10.89
N GLU A 87 -5.12 4.24 -11.03
CA GLU A 87 -6.56 4.03 -11.21
C GLU A 87 -7.07 2.86 -10.37
N PHE A 88 -8.26 3.03 -9.82
CA PHE A 88 -9.05 1.96 -9.26
C PHE A 88 -9.85 1.28 -10.35
N ARG A 89 -9.71 -0.04 -10.48
CA ARG A 89 -10.44 -0.84 -11.49
C ARG A 89 -11.48 -1.71 -10.82
N TYR A 90 -12.68 -1.75 -11.39
CA TYR A 90 -13.78 -2.59 -10.94
C TYR A 90 -14.59 -3.12 -12.12
N THR A 91 -15.38 -4.17 -11.89
CA THR A 91 -16.27 -4.75 -12.90
C THR A 91 -17.71 -4.56 -12.47
N TYR A 92 -18.54 -4.07 -13.38
CA TYR A 92 -19.97 -3.95 -13.21
C TYR A 92 -20.68 -4.44 -14.48
N ASN A 93 -21.68 -5.34 -14.34
CA ASN A 93 -22.40 -5.95 -15.48
C ASN A 93 -21.44 -6.51 -16.56
N LYS A 94 -20.40 -7.26 -16.16
CA LYS A 94 -19.37 -7.85 -17.03
C LYS A 94 -18.53 -6.82 -17.80
N THR A 95 -18.67 -5.53 -17.53
CA THR A 95 -17.89 -4.46 -18.14
C THR A 95 -16.86 -3.97 -17.13
N GLY A 96 -15.60 -3.82 -17.58
CA GLY A 96 -14.51 -3.25 -16.78
C GLY A 96 -14.57 -1.73 -16.80
N TYR A 97 -14.38 -1.12 -15.63
CA TYR A 97 -14.31 0.34 -15.45
C TYR A 97 -13.05 0.71 -14.69
N SER A 98 -12.55 1.92 -14.91
CA SER A 98 -11.47 2.49 -14.13
C SER A 98 -11.80 3.91 -13.68
N ILE A 99 -11.30 4.29 -12.49
CA ILE A 99 -11.44 5.63 -11.92
C ILE A 99 -10.07 6.03 -11.35
N PRO A 100 -9.51 7.17 -11.76
CA PRO A 100 -8.28 7.70 -11.17
C PRO A 100 -8.41 7.83 -9.65
N TYR A 101 -7.40 7.39 -8.90
CA TYR A 101 -7.45 7.50 -7.43
C TYR A 101 -7.58 8.94 -6.93
N GLY A 102 -7.11 9.93 -7.72
CA GLY A 102 -7.26 11.34 -7.42
C GLY A 102 -8.72 11.83 -7.40
N GLU A 103 -9.59 11.16 -8.17
CA GLU A 103 -11.02 11.46 -8.25
C GLU A 103 -11.85 10.75 -7.17
N ILE A 104 -11.27 9.81 -6.42
CA ILE A 104 -12.00 9.05 -5.40
C ILE A 104 -11.85 9.74 -4.05
N MET A 105 -12.98 10.13 -3.47
CA MET A 105 -13.06 10.72 -2.13
C MET A 105 -13.12 9.64 -1.06
N LEU A 106 -13.99 8.63 -1.24
CA LEU A 106 -14.14 7.53 -0.30
C LEU A 106 -14.77 6.30 -0.97
N PHE A 107 -14.58 5.16 -0.34
CA PHE A 107 -15.36 3.95 -0.57
C PHE A 107 -16.26 3.72 0.64
N SER A 108 -17.54 3.44 0.40
CA SER A 108 -18.45 2.97 1.45
C SER A 108 -19.00 1.59 1.10
N SER A 109 -19.41 0.82 2.11
CA SER A 109 -20.01 -0.49 1.87
C SER A 109 -21.27 -0.68 2.70
N ARG A 110 -22.32 -1.16 2.03
CA ARG A 110 -23.59 -1.56 2.64
C ARG A 110 -24.14 -2.77 1.88
N ASN A 111 -24.55 -3.83 2.61
CA ASN A 111 -25.20 -5.02 2.02
C ASN A 111 -24.43 -5.64 0.83
N LYS A 112 -23.09 -5.83 0.99
CA LYS A 112 -22.20 -6.34 -0.06
C LYS A 112 -22.12 -5.47 -1.33
N THR A 113 -22.56 -4.23 -1.26
CA THR A 113 -22.40 -3.26 -2.33
C THR A 113 -21.35 -2.24 -1.89
N ILE A 114 -20.34 -2.01 -2.71
CA ILE A 114 -19.37 -0.93 -2.56
C ILE A 114 -19.88 0.25 -3.37
N THR A 115 -19.93 1.42 -2.73
CA THR A 115 -20.17 2.69 -3.39
C THR A 115 -18.89 3.50 -3.37
N ILE A 116 -18.45 3.95 -4.53
CA ILE A 116 -17.33 4.85 -4.73
C ILE A 116 -17.90 6.26 -4.83
N CYS A 117 -17.59 7.12 -3.87
CA CYS A 117 -17.97 8.55 -3.94
C CYS A 117 -16.81 9.33 -4.54
N LYS A 118 -17.07 10.03 -5.63
CA LYS A 118 -16.08 10.83 -6.36
C LYS A 118 -15.98 12.24 -5.81
N THR A 119 -14.90 12.92 -6.15
CA THR A 119 -14.63 14.31 -5.71
C THR A 119 -15.53 15.34 -6.39
N ASP A 120 -16.10 15.01 -7.55
CA ASP A 120 -17.09 15.82 -8.29
C ASP A 120 -18.53 15.69 -7.76
N GLY A 121 -18.75 14.80 -6.76
CA GLY A 121 -20.07 14.52 -6.17
C GLY A 121 -20.80 13.35 -6.79
N GLU A 122 -20.33 12.80 -7.91
CA GLU A 122 -20.87 11.57 -8.47
C GLU A 122 -20.57 10.37 -7.60
N SER A 123 -21.35 9.32 -7.75
CA SER A 123 -21.10 8.03 -7.11
C SER A 123 -21.45 6.88 -8.04
N VAL A 124 -20.67 5.81 -7.93
CA VAL A 124 -20.90 4.57 -8.65
C VAL A 124 -20.89 3.41 -7.66
N SER A 125 -21.68 2.38 -7.94
CA SER A 125 -21.80 1.24 -7.03
C SER A 125 -21.63 -0.08 -7.78
N TYR A 126 -20.98 -1.05 -7.11
CA TYR A 126 -20.81 -2.40 -7.64
C TYR A 126 -20.83 -3.43 -6.50
N TYR A 127 -21.05 -4.70 -6.82
CA TYR A 127 -21.07 -5.76 -5.83
C TYR A 127 -19.65 -6.12 -5.37
N GLY A 128 -19.42 -6.10 -4.04
CA GLY A 128 -18.10 -6.40 -3.47
C GLY A 128 -18.04 -6.15 -1.97
N LYS A 129 -16.85 -6.36 -1.38
CA LYS A 129 -16.55 -6.11 0.03
C LYS A 129 -15.34 -5.19 0.14
N LEU A 130 -15.34 -4.29 1.13
CA LEU A 130 -14.18 -3.42 1.38
C LEU A 130 -12.92 -4.20 1.78
N SER A 131 -13.07 -5.36 2.45
CA SER A 131 -11.95 -6.26 2.77
C SER A 131 -11.14 -6.69 1.55
N ASP A 132 -11.81 -6.84 0.40
CA ASP A 132 -11.21 -7.39 -0.81
C ASP A 132 -10.39 -6.33 -1.58
N ILE A 133 -10.65 -5.06 -1.32
CA ILE A 133 -9.99 -3.94 -1.99
C ILE A 133 -8.95 -3.23 -1.13
N VAL A 134 -9.12 -3.24 0.21
CA VAL A 134 -8.31 -2.41 1.12
C VAL A 134 -6.80 -2.68 1.01
N SER A 135 -6.39 -3.92 0.84
CA SER A 135 -4.98 -4.32 0.70
C SER A 135 -4.33 -3.86 -0.61
N ASN A 136 -5.14 -3.54 -1.63
CA ASN A 136 -4.68 -3.13 -2.95
C ASN A 136 -4.79 -1.61 -3.19
N LEU A 137 -5.32 -0.87 -2.21
CA LEU A 137 -5.43 0.59 -2.33
C LEU A 137 -4.10 1.27 -1.98
N PRO A 138 -3.76 2.39 -2.64
CA PRO A 138 -2.61 3.22 -2.28
C PRO A 138 -2.70 3.73 -0.83
N PHE A 139 -1.54 4.05 -0.25
CA PHE A 139 -1.40 4.50 1.15
C PHE A 139 -2.23 5.75 1.52
N GLN A 140 -2.65 6.52 0.53
CA GLN A 140 -3.55 7.66 0.74
C GLN A 140 -4.97 7.26 1.16
N PHE A 141 -5.34 5.98 1.04
CA PHE A 141 -6.64 5.48 1.48
C PHE A 141 -6.52 4.80 2.83
N VAL A 142 -7.32 5.24 3.79
CA VAL A 142 -7.33 4.69 5.15
C VAL A 142 -8.69 4.14 5.53
N CYS A 143 -8.69 2.93 6.06
CA CYS A 143 -9.90 2.28 6.57
C CYS A 143 -10.24 2.84 7.95
N ILE A 144 -11.34 3.58 8.08
CA ILE A 144 -11.80 4.20 9.32
C ILE A 144 -12.91 3.42 10.02
N SER A 145 -13.52 2.47 9.32
CA SER A 145 -14.50 1.55 9.90
C SER A 145 -14.69 0.32 9.00
N LYS A 146 -15.52 -0.64 9.41
CA LYS A 146 -15.92 -1.78 8.57
C LYS A 146 -16.65 -1.34 7.29
N SER A 147 -17.20 -0.12 7.26
CA SER A 147 -18.05 0.38 6.18
C SER A 147 -17.44 1.56 5.41
N TYR A 148 -16.29 2.08 5.82
CA TYR A 148 -15.70 3.27 5.19
C TYR A 148 -14.19 3.18 5.05
N ILE A 149 -13.71 3.48 3.84
CA ILE A 149 -12.30 3.78 3.52
C ILE A 149 -12.29 5.20 2.93
N VAL A 150 -11.48 6.10 3.49
CA VAL A 150 -11.43 7.50 3.07
C VAL A 150 -10.09 7.85 2.43
N ASN A 151 -10.09 8.73 1.45
CA ASN A 151 -8.89 9.31 0.87
C ASN A 151 -8.42 10.46 1.77
N ILE A 152 -7.21 10.35 2.34
CA ILE A 152 -6.62 11.36 3.23
C ILE A 152 -6.54 12.73 2.53
N LYS A 153 -6.30 12.77 1.22
CA LYS A 153 -6.27 14.01 0.41
C LYS A 153 -7.59 14.77 0.44
N CYS A 154 -8.70 14.07 0.70
CA CYS A 154 -10.06 14.65 0.73
C CYS A 154 -10.52 15.01 2.15
N ILE A 155 -9.71 14.78 3.19
CA ILE A 155 -10.01 15.19 4.56
C ILE A 155 -9.79 16.70 4.68
N LYS A 156 -10.79 17.40 5.21
CA LYS A 156 -10.72 18.84 5.56
C LYS A 156 -10.19 19.01 6.98
N SER A 157 -10.71 18.22 7.93
CA SER A 157 -10.26 18.20 9.33
C SER A 157 -10.63 16.88 9.98
N TRP A 158 -10.04 16.58 11.14
CA TRP A 158 -10.35 15.36 11.91
C TRP A 158 -10.24 15.60 13.40
N LYS A 159 -10.98 14.78 14.14
CA LYS A 159 -10.92 14.63 15.60
C LYS A 159 -10.50 13.20 15.94
N SER A 160 -10.44 12.86 17.22
CA SER A 160 -10.11 11.50 17.68
C SER A 160 -11.08 10.43 17.18
N ASP A 161 -12.33 10.79 16.89
CA ASP A 161 -13.44 9.89 16.63
C ASP A 161 -14.22 10.19 15.33
N ALA A 162 -13.85 11.24 14.61
CA ALA A 162 -14.52 11.62 13.36
C ALA A 162 -13.58 12.30 12.36
N VAL A 163 -13.90 12.19 11.09
CA VAL A 163 -13.30 12.94 9.97
C VAL A 163 -14.36 13.80 9.31
N LEU A 164 -14.00 15.03 8.96
CA LEU A 164 -14.80 15.91 8.11
C LEU A 164 -14.14 15.96 6.73
N LEU A 165 -14.87 15.56 5.70
CA LEU A 165 -14.42 15.60 4.32
C LEU A 165 -14.61 16.98 3.69
N LYS A 166 -13.94 17.24 2.58
CA LYS A 166 -14.00 18.52 1.84
C LYS A 166 -15.39 18.85 1.31
N ASN A 167 -16.24 17.84 1.07
CA ASN A 167 -17.64 17.99 0.67
C ASN A 167 -18.60 18.27 1.84
N GLY A 168 -18.10 18.39 3.08
CA GLY A 168 -18.90 18.62 4.28
C GLY A 168 -19.42 17.34 4.96
N MET A 169 -19.17 16.15 4.42
CA MET A 169 -19.58 14.89 5.04
C MET A 169 -18.73 14.61 6.28
N GLU A 170 -19.37 14.38 7.42
CA GLU A 170 -18.71 13.93 8.66
C GLU A 170 -18.91 12.43 8.84
N ILE A 171 -17.83 11.69 9.09
CA ILE A 171 -17.84 10.23 9.23
C ILE A 171 -17.12 9.84 10.50
N SER A 172 -17.78 9.02 11.35
CA SER A 172 -17.20 8.51 12.59
C SER A 172 -16.09 7.48 12.34
N ILE A 173 -15.02 7.58 13.14
CA ILE A 173 -13.92 6.61 13.15
C ILE A 173 -14.21 5.54 14.20
N ALA A 174 -14.30 4.29 13.80
CA ALA A 174 -14.47 3.17 14.72
C ALA A 174 -13.32 3.12 15.74
N GLN A 175 -13.61 2.84 17.00
CA GLN A 175 -12.64 2.83 18.09
C GLN A 175 -11.39 2.00 17.75
N SER A 176 -11.57 0.81 17.18
CA SER A 176 -10.48 -0.08 16.75
C SER A 176 -9.62 0.47 15.60
N LYS A 177 -10.05 1.54 14.92
CA LYS A 177 -9.34 2.15 13.78
C LYS A 177 -8.68 3.50 14.11
N ARG A 178 -8.91 4.05 15.31
CA ARG A 178 -8.40 5.39 15.69
C ARG A 178 -6.86 5.45 15.68
N ALA A 179 -6.19 4.44 16.23
CA ALA A 179 -4.74 4.39 16.28
C ALA A 179 -4.13 4.30 14.87
N SER A 180 -4.61 3.37 14.05
CA SER A 180 -4.14 3.21 12.66
C SER A 180 -4.46 4.42 11.79
N PHE A 181 -5.59 5.08 11.99
CA PHE A 181 -5.94 6.32 11.31
C PHE A 181 -4.95 7.44 11.64
N LYS A 182 -4.68 7.67 12.95
CA LYS A 182 -3.72 8.69 13.39
C LYS A 182 -2.33 8.46 12.79
N GLN A 183 -1.87 7.21 12.78
CA GLN A 183 -0.58 6.85 12.18
C GLN A 183 -0.56 7.09 10.67
N ALA A 184 -1.63 6.72 9.95
CA ALA A 184 -1.72 6.93 8.51
C ALA A 184 -1.69 8.41 8.13
N VAL A 185 -2.44 9.26 8.85
CA VAL A 185 -2.44 10.72 8.61
C VAL A 185 -1.07 11.33 8.91
N PHE A 186 -0.42 10.90 10.00
CA PHE A 186 0.93 11.36 10.35
C PHE A 186 1.95 11.00 9.27
N ASN A 187 1.97 9.74 8.83
CA ASN A 187 2.86 9.26 7.77
C ASN A 187 2.62 10.00 6.45
N TYR A 188 1.35 10.25 6.13
CA TYR A 188 0.97 11.01 4.92
C TYR A 188 1.46 12.46 4.97
N GLY A 189 1.42 13.11 6.14
CA GLY A 189 1.95 14.46 6.35
C GLY A 189 3.46 14.54 6.09
N ARG A 190 4.22 13.61 6.67
CA ARG A 190 5.68 13.55 6.49
C ARG A 190 6.11 13.34 5.03
N SER A 191 5.35 12.57 4.26
CA SER A 191 5.65 12.37 2.82
C SER A 191 5.43 13.61 1.96
N LYS A 192 4.79 14.67 2.48
CA LYS A 192 4.60 15.97 1.78
C LYS A 192 5.65 17.02 2.12
N GLU A 193 6.35 16.88 3.25
CA GLU A 193 7.38 17.84 3.67
C GLU A 193 8.75 17.58 3.01
N VAL A 194 8.83 16.56 2.16
CA VAL A 194 10.07 16.07 1.52
C VAL A 194 10.07 16.31 0.00
N ILE A 195 9.20 17.22 -0.51
CA ILE A 195 9.23 17.66 -1.92
C ILE A 195 9.58 19.15 -1.97
#